data_953113d719b35e6d16d1de6c78c48dfd
#
_entry.id   953113d719b35e6d16d1de6c78c48dfd
#
_cell.length_a   1.000
_cell.length_b   1.000
_cell.length_c   1.000
_cell.angle_alpha   90.00
_cell.angle_beta   90.00
_cell.angle_gamma   90.00
#
_symmetry.space_group_name_H-M   'P 1'
#
loop_
_entity.id
_entity.type
_entity.pdbx_description
1 polymer ?
#
loop_
_entity_poly.entity_id
_entity_poly.type
_entity_poly.pdbx_seq_one_letter_code
_entity_poly.pdbx_strand_id
1 'polypeptide(L)'
;MGCVYRRDILGFHRACPSLMVPATSFTNGIPMSPYPATLNIQVPNALDLILSRRSGSAKAMKGPGPNAEQLQRILAAGVRVPDHGKLTPWRFILFEGEGRTRMGAILAEVASGIPDVSADRMQQEAARFLRAPVVIGVVSRLREHIPTPVWEQELSAGAVCMNILMASHAMGFVANWVTEWCAYHPKVLERIGLRPTERIAGFIYIGHPADVLEDRPRPAVEAITTRF
;
A
#
# COMPACT_ATOMS: atom_id res chain seq x y z
N MET A 1 -23.11 12.39 -30.82
CA MET A 1 -24.41 12.87 -30.29
C MET A 1 -24.24 13.11 -28.82
N GLY A 2 -24.16 14.37 -28.43
CA GLY A 2 -23.85 14.78 -27.06
C GLY A 2 -25.09 14.74 -26.16
N CYS A 3 -24.96 14.19 -25.01
CA CYS A 3 -25.97 14.23 -23.95
C CYS A 3 -25.80 15.55 -23.20
N VAL A 4 -26.74 16.48 -23.38
CA VAL A 4 -26.76 17.79 -22.72
C VAL A 4 -27.42 17.63 -21.35
N TYR A 5 -26.67 17.95 -20.29
CA TYR A 5 -27.19 18.01 -18.94
C TYR A 5 -28.13 19.22 -18.79
N ARG A 6 -29.42 19.00 -18.55
CA ARG A 6 -30.34 20.00 -18.00
C ARG A 6 -30.37 19.87 -16.47
N ARG A 7 -30.08 20.96 -15.78
CA ARG A 7 -30.34 21.10 -14.34
C ARG A 7 -31.81 21.41 -14.11
N ASP A 8 -32.51 20.55 -13.40
CA ASP A 8 -33.83 20.88 -12.85
C ASP A 8 -33.67 21.44 -11.43
N ILE A 9 -34.44 22.49 -11.17
CA ILE A 9 -34.34 23.39 -9.98
C ILE A 9 -34.82 22.70 -8.66
N LEU A 10 -35.18 21.44 -8.67
CA LEU A 10 -35.79 20.73 -7.52
C LEU A 10 -35.02 19.49 -7.02
N GLY A 11 -33.72 19.41 -7.25
CA GLY A 11 -32.83 18.61 -6.40
C GLY A 11 -33.04 17.08 -6.32
N PHE A 12 -33.80 16.44 -7.20
CA PHE A 12 -33.96 14.98 -7.21
C PHE A 12 -33.06 14.33 -8.29
N HIS A 13 -32.06 13.59 -7.85
CA HIS A 13 -31.25 12.76 -8.71
C HIS A 13 -32.06 11.54 -9.22
N ARG A 14 -32.41 11.52 -10.47
CA ARG A 14 -32.82 10.28 -11.15
C ARG A 14 -31.59 9.52 -11.58
N ALA A 15 -31.46 8.30 -11.10
CA ALA A 15 -30.42 7.36 -11.49
C ALA A 15 -30.53 7.03 -13.00
N CYS A 16 -29.43 7.19 -13.71
CA CYS A 16 -29.28 6.69 -15.07
C CYS A 16 -29.15 5.15 -15.02
N PRO A 17 -29.81 4.37 -15.90
CA PRO A 17 -29.66 2.92 -15.89
C PRO A 17 -28.22 2.54 -16.24
N SER A 18 -27.57 1.85 -15.32
CA SER A 18 -26.21 1.33 -15.48
C SER A 18 -26.18 0.26 -16.56
N LEU A 19 -25.35 0.48 -17.60
CA LEU A 19 -24.86 -0.59 -18.44
C LEU A 19 -24.08 -1.58 -17.53
N MET A 20 -24.71 -2.72 -17.25
CA MET A 20 -24.04 -3.86 -16.62
C MET A 20 -22.96 -4.37 -17.57
N VAL A 21 -21.71 -4.11 -17.25
CA VAL A 21 -20.60 -4.89 -17.78
C VAL A 21 -20.64 -6.23 -17.03
N PRO A 22 -20.70 -7.38 -17.71
CA PRO A 22 -20.73 -8.67 -17.01
C PRO A 22 -19.44 -8.82 -16.21
N ALA A 23 -19.57 -9.03 -14.91
CA ALA A 23 -18.49 -9.44 -14.05
C ALA A 23 -18.07 -10.85 -14.49
N THR A 24 -16.93 -10.96 -15.16
CA THR A 24 -16.27 -12.25 -15.32
C THR A 24 -15.88 -12.74 -13.94
N SER A 25 -16.63 -13.75 -13.49
CA SER A 25 -16.43 -14.41 -12.21
C SER A 25 -15.10 -15.17 -12.22
N PHE A 26 -14.09 -14.61 -11.55
CA PHE A 26 -12.97 -15.39 -11.07
C PHE A 26 -13.38 -16.04 -9.74
N THR A 27 -14.19 -17.09 -9.83
CA THR A 27 -14.47 -17.99 -8.72
C THR A 27 -13.38 -19.06 -8.66
N ASN A 28 -12.21 -18.73 -8.13
CA ASN A 28 -11.38 -19.72 -7.46
C ASN A 28 -11.65 -19.57 -5.96
N GLY A 29 -12.40 -20.53 -5.44
CA GLY A 29 -12.94 -20.74 -4.11
C GLY A 29 -12.09 -20.35 -2.90
N ILE A 30 -11.77 -19.07 -2.76
CA ILE A 30 -11.31 -18.50 -1.50
C ILE A 30 -12.59 -18.08 -0.79
N PRO A 31 -12.93 -18.69 0.36
CA PRO A 31 -14.09 -18.28 1.14
C PRO A 31 -13.93 -16.80 1.47
N MET A 32 -14.95 -16.00 1.14
CA MET A 32 -15.03 -14.61 1.53
C MET A 32 -14.78 -14.54 3.04
N SER A 33 -13.66 -13.91 3.39
CA SER A 33 -13.15 -13.73 4.73
C SER A 33 -14.22 -13.30 5.74
N PRO A 34 -14.06 -13.70 7.00
CA PRO A 34 -14.88 -13.24 8.09
C PRO A 34 -14.61 -11.76 8.40
N TYR A 35 -15.09 -10.87 7.54
CA TYR A 35 -15.31 -9.51 7.98
C TYR A 35 -16.43 -9.56 9.01
N PRO A 36 -16.31 -8.83 10.14
CA PRO A 36 -17.39 -8.78 11.09
C PRO A 36 -18.66 -8.33 10.38
N ALA A 37 -19.76 -9.04 10.62
CA ALA A 37 -21.06 -8.69 10.06
C ALA A 37 -21.52 -7.28 10.50
N THR A 38 -20.96 -6.78 11.61
CA THR A 38 -21.22 -5.46 12.18
C THR A 38 -20.10 -4.50 11.80
N LEU A 39 -20.47 -3.36 11.23
CA LEU A 39 -19.53 -2.27 10.90
C LEU A 39 -19.32 -1.36 12.11
N ASN A 40 -18.18 -0.63 12.09
CA ASN A 40 -17.82 0.39 13.10
C ASN A 40 -17.88 -0.12 14.55
N ILE A 41 -17.41 -1.34 14.78
CA ILE A 41 -17.36 -1.90 16.13
C ILE A 41 -16.32 -1.08 16.93
N GLN A 42 -16.70 -0.68 18.13
CA GLN A 42 -15.78 -0.08 19.07
C GLN A 42 -14.78 -1.14 19.54
N VAL A 43 -13.48 -0.91 19.29
CA VAL A 43 -12.39 -1.77 19.73
C VAL A 43 -11.56 -0.99 20.74
N PRO A 44 -11.59 -1.34 22.04
CA PRO A 44 -10.96 -0.56 23.10
C PRO A 44 -9.49 -0.24 22.88
N ASN A 45 -8.73 -1.21 22.32
CA ASN A 45 -7.28 -1.10 22.16
C ASN A 45 -6.84 -0.49 20.81
N ALA A 46 -7.76 -0.08 19.94
CA ALA A 46 -7.40 0.47 18.62
C ALA A 46 -6.67 1.81 18.75
N LEU A 47 -7.10 2.68 19.67
CA LEU A 47 -6.45 3.95 19.92
C LEU A 47 -5.06 3.76 20.52
N ASP A 48 -4.90 2.84 21.47
CA ASP A 48 -3.62 2.53 22.09
C ASP A 48 -2.61 2.02 21.05
N LEU A 49 -3.06 1.19 20.11
CA LEU A 49 -2.23 0.74 19.00
C LEU A 49 -1.77 1.92 18.14
N ILE A 50 -2.67 2.84 17.79
CA ILE A 50 -2.34 4.03 16.97
C ILE A 50 -1.32 4.90 17.70
N LEU A 51 -1.49 5.13 18.99
CA LEU A 51 -0.64 5.99 19.80
C LEU A 51 0.74 5.38 20.09
N SER A 52 0.82 4.04 20.23
CA SER A 52 2.06 3.35 20.63
C SER A 52 2.85 2.74 19.47
N ARG A 53 2.24 2.58 18.27
CA ARG A 53 2.94 1.91 17.18
C ARG A 53 4.21 2.65 16.73
N ARG A 54 5.27 1.85 16.48
CA ARG A 54 6.52 2.32 15.87
C ARG A 54 6.85 1.48 14.64
N SER A 55 7.32 2.13 13.57
CA SER A 55 7.88 1.42 12.43
C SER A 55 9.17 0.71 12.85
N GLY A 56 9.32 -0.54 12.48
CA GLY A 56 10.62 -1.22 12.55
C GLY A 56 11.59 -0.65 11.52
N SER A 57 12.88 -0.94 11.68
CA SER A 57 13.87 -0.57 10.67
C SER A 57 13.68 -1.43 9.41
N ALA A 58 13.48 -0.79 8.25
CA ALA A 58 13.47 -1.50 6.98
C ALA A 58 14.85 -2.05 6.57
N LYS A 59 15.91 -1.73 7.33
CA LYS A 59 17.28 -2.23 7.05
C LYS A 59 17.51 -3.62 7.63
N ALA A 60 16.77 -3.99 8.68
CA ALA A 60 16.90 -5.29 9.33
C ALA A 60 15.60 -5.66 10.03
N MET A 61 14.92 -6.67 9.51
CA MET A 61 13.78 -7.32 10.17
C MET A 61 14.01 -8.81 10.20
N LYS A 62 13.58 -9.46 11.29
CA LYS A 62 13.71 -10.89 11.49
C LYS A 62 12.44 -11.62 11.07
N GLY A 63 12.60 -12.88 10.68
CA GLY A 63 11.48 -13.82 10.53
C GLY A 63 11.00 -14.37 11.89
N PRO A 64 9.89 -15.11 11.84
CA PRO A 64 9.07 -15.37 10.68
C PRO A 64 8.27 -14.13 10.24
N GLY A 65 7.89 -14.10 8.96
CA GLY A 65 6.90 -13.13 8.45
C GLY A 65 5.47 -13.62 8.67
N PRO A 66 4.47 -12.83 8.24
CA PRO A 66 3.08 -13.27 8.24
C PRO A 66 2.93 -14.53 7.39
N ASN A 67 2.17 -15.51 7.88
CA ASN A 67 1.77 -16.66 7.07
C ASN A 67 0.71 -16.24 6.03
N ALA A 68 0.30 -17.17 5.15
CA ALA A 68 -0.61 -16.86 4.05
C ALA A 68 -1.96 -16.29 4.54
N GLU A 69 -2.53 -16.83 5.62
CA GLU A 69 -3.79 -16.33 6.20
C GLU A 69 -3.61 -14.92 6.78
N GLN A 70 -2.54 -14.72 7.56
CA GLN A 70 -2.22 -13.42 8.14
C GLN A 70 -1.98 -12.37 7.05
N LEU A 71 -1.25 -12.72 5.99
CA LEU A 71 -1.00 -11.83 4.86
C LEU A 71 -2.30 -11.43 4.17
N GLN A 72 -3.21 -12.39 3.94
CA GLN A 72 -4.54 -12.11 3.38
C GLN A 72 -5.34 -11.16 4.26
N ARG A 73 -5.31 -11.33 5.58
CA ARG A 73 -5.98 -10.43 6.53
C ARG A 73 -5.39 -9.03 6.52
N ILE A 74 -4.06 -8.92 6.42
CA ILE A 74 -3.36 -7.62 6.29
C ILE A 74 -3.80 -6.91 5.00
N LEU A 75 -3.83 -7.62 3.87
CA LEU A 75 -4.27 -7.05 2.59
C LEU A 75 -5.75 -6.66 2.63
N ALA A 76 -6.59 -7.50 3.22
CA ALA A 76 -8.01 -7.24 3.38
C ALA A 76 -8.29 -6.00 4.25
N ALA A 77 -7.51 -5.79 5.32
CA ALA A 77 -7.57 -4.55 6.10
C ALA A 77 -7.02 -3.36 5.30
N GLY A 78 -5.98 -3.58 4.50
CA GLY A 78 -5.37 -2.57 3.63
C GLY A 78 -6.38 -1.89 2.71
N VAL A 79 -7.29 -2.66 2.12
CA VAL A 79 -8.30 -2.13 1.18
C VAL A 79 -9.50 -1.43 1.86
N ARG A 80 -9.54 -1.37 3.20
CA ARG A 80 -10.60 -0.71 3.97
C ARG A 80 -10.33 0.79 4.13
N VAL A 81 -10.27 1.49 3.02
CA VAL A 81 -9.97 2.93 2.93
C VAL A 81 -11.06 3.67 2.17
N PRO A 82 -11.19 5.00 2.36
CA PRO A 82 -12.02 5.82 1.48
C PRO A 82 -11.58 5.69 0.02
N ASP A 83 -12.54 5.44 -0.85
CA ASP A 83 -12.35 5.27 -2.30
C ASP A 83 -13.51 5.94 -3.03
N HIS A 84 -13.35 7.22 -3.38
CA HIS A 84 -14.36 7.99 -4.07
C HIS A 84 -14.65 7.37 -5.43
N GLY A 85 -15.92 7.08 -5.69
CA GLY A 85 -16.36 6.45 -6.93
C GLY A 85 -16.03 4.95 -7.04
N LYS A 86 -15.53 4.31 -5.99
CA LYS A 86 -15.14 2.87 -5.99
C LYS A 86 -14.18 2.52 -7.13
N LEU A 87 -13.19 3.38 -7.35
CA LEU A 87 -12.25 3.29 -8.46
C LEU A 87 -11.19 2.23 -8.26
N THR A 88 -10.93 1.85 -7.01
CA THR A 88 -9.82 0.98 -6.61
C THR A 88 -8.50 1.48 -7.23
N PRO A 89 -8.05 2.73 -6.91
CA PRO A 89 -6.92 3.36 -7.59
C PRO A 89 -5.58 2.84 -7.07
N TRP A 90 -5.54 1.56 -6.72
CA TRP A 90 -4.38 0.87 -6.19
C TRP A 90 -4.43 -0.63 -6.51
N ARG A 91 -3.25 -1.27 -6.45
CA ARG A 91 -3.06 -2.72 -6.51
C ARG A 91 -1.81 -3.10 -5.71
N PHE A 92 -1.62 -4.40 -5.48
CA PHE A 92 -0.48 -4.91 -4.72
C PHE A 92 0.47 -5.72 -5.60
N ILE A 93 1.76 -5.67 -5.24
CA ILE A 93 2.78 -6.60 -5.68
C ILE A 93 3.38 -7.22 -4.41
N LEU A 94 3.34 -8.54 -4.31
CA LEU A 94 3.89 -9.26 -3.17
C LEU A 94 5.29 -9.77 -3.50
N PHE A 95 6.24 -9.42 -2.64
CA PHE A 95 7.60 -9.92 -2.68
C PHE A 95 7.81 -10.81 -1.46
N GLU A 96 7.75 -12.13 -1.67
CA GLU A 96 7.96 -13.17 -0.67
C GLU A 96 8.77 -14.32 -1.27
N GLY A 97 9.39 -15.16 -0.44
CA GLY A 97 10.22 -16.25 -0.89
C GLY A 97 11.26 -15.80 -1.93
N GLU A 98 11.33 -16.50 -3.06
CA GLU A 98 12.22 -16.19 -4.18
C GLU A 98 11.88 -14.86 -4.88
N GLY A 99 10.66 -14.34 -4.75
CA GLY A 99 10.27 -13.05 -5.32
C GLY A 99 11.14 -11.91 -4.80
N ARG A 100 11.59 -11.97 -3.54
CA ARG A 100 12.52 -11.00 -2.96
C ARG A 100 13.91 -11.09 -3.59
N THR A 101 14.40 -12.30 -3.82
CA THR A 101 15.70 -12.53 -4.50
C THR A 101 15.67 -12.04 -5.94
N ARG A 102 14.57 -12.35 -6.68
CA ARG A 102 14.40 -11.83 -8.06
C ARG A 102 14.37 -10.31 -8.09
N MET A 103 13.69 -9.67 -7.12
CA MET A 103 13.70 -8.21 -7.03
C MET A 103 15.11 -7.68 -6.75
N GLY A 104 15.86 -8.29 -5.85
CA GLY A 104 17.25 -7.94 -5.58
C GLY A 104 18.15 -8.04 -6.84
N ALA A 105 17.98 -9.09 -7.64
CA ALA A 105 18.69 -9.24 -8.90
C ALA A 105 18.37 -8.10 -9.90
N ILE A 106 17.10 -7.71 -10.01
CA ILE A 106 16.70 -6.56 -10.84
C ILE A 106 17.39 -5.28 -10.34
N LEU A 107 17.41 -5.05 -9.03
CA LEU A 107 18.02 -3.85 -8.45
C LEU A 107 19.54 -3.80 -8.69
N ALA A 108 20.23 -4.92 -8.51
CA ALA A 108 21.66 -5.01 -8.76
C ALA A 108 21.98 -4.79 -10.27
N GLU A 109 21.20 -5.39 -11.17
CA GLU A 109 21.33 -5.20 -12.61
C GLU A 109 21.14 -3.72 -13.01
N VAL A 110 20.07 -3.08 -12.53
CA VAL A 110 19.82 -1.66 -12.83
C VAL A 110 20.90 -0.77 -12.22
N ALA A 111 21.34 -1.08 -11.00
CA ALA A 111 22.41 -0.33 -10.33
C ALA A 111 23.74 -0.45 -11.06
N SER A 112 24.06 -1.60 -11.69
CA SER A 112 25.30 -1.78 -12.46
C SER A 112 25.41 -0.85 -13.67
N GLY A 113 24.29 -0.30 -14.14
CA GLY A 113 24.26 0.72 -15.20
C GLY A 113 24.54 2.15 -14.71
N ILE A 114 24.74 2.37 -13.41
CA ILE A 114 25.12 3.66 -12.85
C ILE A 114 26.64 3.81 -12.93
N PRO A 115 27.18 4.91 -13.49
CA PRO A 115 28.62 5.13 -13.52
C PRO A 115 29.24 5.03 -12.11
N ASP A 116 30.42 4.43 -12.03
CA ASP A 116 31.24 4.31 -10.81
C ASP A 116 30.54 3.60 -9.63
N VAL A 117 29.53 2.77 -9.89
CA VAL A 117 28.89 1.98 -8.85
C VAL A 117 29.86 0.93 -8.29
N SER A 118 30.03 0.89 -6.97
CA SER A 118 30.87 -0.10 -6.30
C SER A 118 30.25 -1.48 -6.23
N ALA A 119 31.07 -2.52 -6.13
CA ALA A 119 30.63 -3.90 -5.89
C ALA A 119 29.80 -4.00 -4.60
N ASP A 120 30.23 -3.32 -3.54
CA ASP A 120 29.48 -3.26 -2.27
C ASP A 120 28.09 -2.67 -2.44
N ARG A 121 27.94 -1.62 -3.26
CA ARG A 121 26.63 -1.04 -3.56
C ARG A 121 25.74 -2.03 -4.30
N MET A 122 26.27 -2.75 -5.29
CA MET A 122 25.51 -3.76 -6.00
C MET A 122 25.05 -4.89 -5.07
N GLN A 123 25.92 -5.33 -4.15
CA GLN A 123 25.56 -6.34 -3.15
C GLN A 123 24.46 -5.84 -2.19
N GLN A 124 24.55 -4.59 -1.74
CA GLN A 124 23.50 -3.98 -0.92
C GLN A 124 22.15 -3.91 -1.65
N GLU A 125 22.15 -3.59 -2.95
CA GLU A 125 20.94 -3.56 -3.76
C GLU A 125 20.36 -4.97 -3.94
N ALA A 126 21.20 -5.98 -4.22
CA ALA A 126 20.79 -7.37 -4.29
C ALA A 126 20.12 -7.86 -2.99
N ALA A 127 20.58 -7.38 -1.83
CA ALA A 127 20.05 -7.74 -0.52
C ALA A 127 18.86 -6.89 -0.08
N ARG A 128 18.50 -5.82 -0.79
CA ARG A 128 17.54 -4.81 -0.34
C ARG A 128 16.18 -5.39 0.07
N PHE A 129 15.60 -6.27 -0.73
CA PHE A 129 14.29 -6.88 -0.44
C PHE A 129 14.39 -8.11 0.49
N LEU A 130 15.60 -8.59 0.78
CA LEU A 130 15.85 -9.64 1.77
C LEU A 130 15.86 -9.12 3.21
N ARG A 131 15.81 -7.81 3.42
CA ARG A 131 15.81 -7.13 4.73
C ARG A 131 14.58 -7.45 5.59
N ALA A 132 13.50 -7.96 4.99
CA ALA A 132 12.30 -8.41 5.68
C ALA A 132 11.77 -9.71 5.08
N PRO A 133 11.04 -10.53 5.85
CA PRO A 133 10.42 -11.76 5.34
C PRO A 133 9.41 -11.53 4.21
N VAL A 134 8.67 -10.42 4.27
CA VAL A 134 7.68 -10.01 3.26
C VAL A 134 7.82 -8.52 2.97
N VAL A 135 7.69 -8.16 1.69
CA VAL A 135 7.54 -6.77 1.26
C VAL A 135 6.30 -6.66 0.37
N ILE A 136 5.44 -5.69 0.66
CA ILE A 136 4.27 -5.38 -0.14
C ILE A 136 4.53 -4.09 -0.91
N GLY A 137 4.54 -4.15 -2.23
CA GLY A 137 4.49 -2.97 -3.08
C GLY A 137 3.05 -2.50 -3.25
N VAL A 138 2.74 -1.31 -2.74
CA VAL A 138 1.46 -0.64 -3.01
C VAL A 138 1.65 0.21 -4.25
N VAL A 139 0.94 -0.15 -5.31
CA VAL A 139 0.96 0.56 -6.59
C VAL A 139 -0.24 1.48 -6.65
N SER A 140 0.00 2.77 -6.85
CA SER A 140 -1.02 3.75 -7.23
C SER A 140 -1.27 3.64 -8.73
N ARG A 141 -2.52 3.41 -9.12
CA ARG A 141 -2.97 3.28 -10.52
C ARG A 141 -4.10 4.27 -10.79
N LEU A 142 -3.71 5.45 -11.11
CA LEU A 142 -4.63 6.56 -11.32
C LEU A 142 -5.52 6.36 -12.54
N ARG A 143 -6.73 6.85 -12.46
CA ARG A 143 -7.64 7.02 -13.58
C ARG A 143 -7.76 8.51 -13.88
N GLU A 144 -7.31 8.91 -15.05
CA GLU A 144 -7.43 10.28 -15.55
C GLU A 144 -8.77 10.48 -16.29
N HIS A 145 -9.11 11.73 -16.52
CA HIS A 145 -10.30 12.12 -17.30
C HIS A 145 -11.64 11.63 -16.72
N ILE A 146 -11.71 11.48 -15.41
CA ILE A 146 -12.94 11.16 -14.67
C ILE A 146 -13.23 12.26 -13.64
N PRO A 147 -14.49 12.36 -13.14
CA PRO A 147 -14.85 13.41 -12.17
C PRO A 147 -14.08 13.38 -10.87
N THR A 148 -13.61 12.20 -10.43
CA THR A 148 -12.85 12.06 -9.18
C THR A 148 -11.44 12.60 -9.35
N PRO A 149 -11.02 13.61 -8.57
CA PRO A 149 -9.69 14.21 -8.68
C PRO A 149 -8.56 13.19 -8.47
N VAL A 150 -7.47 13.34 -9.22
CA VAL A 150 -6.25 12.52 -9.08
C VAL A 150 -5.71 12.58 -7.65
N TRP A 151 -5.73 13.75 -7.03
CA TRP A 151 -5.29 13.94 -5.64
C TRP A 151 -6.02 13.04 -4.64
N GLU A 152 -7.33 12.87 -4.76
CA GLU A 152 -8.10 11.98 -3.88
C GLU A 152 -7.71 10.51 -4.08
N GLN A 153 -7.41 10.12 -5.31
CA GLN A 153 -6.97 8.77 -5.65
C GLN A 153 -5.57 8.48 -5.06
N GLU A 154 -4.65 9.45 -5.10
CA GLU A 154 -3.33 9.35 -4.48
C GLU A 154 -3.42 9.24 -2.95
N LEU A 155 -4.28 10.05 -2.32
CA LEU A 155 -4.54 9.98 -0.89
C LEU A 155 -5.13 8.62 -0.49
N SER A 156 -6.02 8.05 -1.28
CA SER A 156 -6.55 6.70 -1.07
C SER A 156 -5.45 5.64 -1.10
N ALA A 157 -4.51 5.71 -2.05
CA ALA A 157 -3.36 4.81 -2.11
C ALA A 157 -2.43 4.97 -0.89
N GLY A 158 -2.23 6.19 -0.41
CA GLY A 158 -1.50 6.48 0.84
C GLY A 158 -2.22 5.90 2.07
N ALA A 159 -3.55 6.00 2.13
CA ALA A 159 -4.35 5.41 3.20
C ALA A 159 -4.23 3.87 3.23
N VAL A 160 -4.18 3.22 2.05
CA VAL A 160 -3.90 1.77 1.93
C VAL A 160 -2.56 1.42 2.56
N CYS A 161 -1.49 2.18 2.29
CA CYS A 161 -0.19 1.96 2.92
C CYS A 161 -0.29 2.02 4.44
N MET A 162 -1.00 3.02 4.99
CA MET A 162 -1.17 3.16 6.44
C MET A 162 -1.99 2.02 7.03
N ASN A 163 -3.08 1.58 6.38
CA ASN A 163 -3.88 0.47 6.86
C ASN A 163 -3.10 -0.85 6.87
N ILE A 164 -2.27 -1.12 5.87
CA ILE A 164 -1.36 -2.28 5.86
C ILE A 164 -0.39 -2.21 7.04
N LEU A 165 0.18 -1.05 7.33
CA LEU A 165 1.01 -0.86 8.51
C LEU A 165 0.25 -1.21 9.80
N MET A 166 -0.92 -0.60 9.98
CA MET A 166 -1.74 -0.79 11.18
C MET A 166 -2.14 -2.25 11.37
N ALA A 167 -2.59 -2.91 10.29
CA ALA A 167 -2.95 -4.33 10.34
C ALA A 167 -1.76 -5.22 10.71
N SER A 168 -0.57 -4.92 10.16
CA SER A 168 0.65 -5.65 10.52
C SER A 168 0.98 -5.51 12.01
N HIS A 169 0.93 -4.28 12.55
CA HIS A 169 1.18 -4.05 13.99
C HIS A 169 0.12 -4.71 14.86
N ALA A 170 -1.17 -4.64 14.47
CA ALA A 170 -2.26 -5.30 15.20
C ALA A 170 -2.10 -6.84 15.27
N MET A 171 -1.35 -7.42 14.33
CA MET A 171 -1.05 -8.85 14.28
C MET A 171 0.31 -9.22 14.93
N GLY A 172 0.95 -8.28 15.62
CA GLY A 172 2.20 -8.50 16.34
C GLY A 172 3.47 -8.40 15.50
N PHE A 173 3.38 -7.97 14.24
CA PHE A 173 4.53 -7.65 13.41
C PHE A 173 4.93 -6.18 13.57
N VAL A 174 6.13 -5.83 13.11
CA VAL A 174 6.47 -4.45 12.79
C VAL A 174 6.44 -4.26 11.28
N ALA A 175 6.10 -3.05 10.86
CA ALA A 175 6.12 -2.69 9.45
C ALA A 175 6.78 -1.32 9.24
N ASN A 176 7.37 -1.13 8.06
CA ASN A 176 7.96 0.14 7.66
C ASN A 176 7.57 0.48 6.23
N TRP A 177 7.06 1.68 6.04
CA TRP A 177 6.71 2.23 4.74
C TRP A 177 7.86 3.09 4.23
N VAL A 178 8.46 2.68 3.13
CA VAL A 178 9.55 3.39 2.45
C VAL A 178 9.29 3.47 0.96
N THR A 179 9.94 4.44 0.31
CA THR A 179 9.91 4.57 -1.14
C THR A 179 11.27 4.34 -1.77
N GLU A 180 12.36 4.68 -1.19
CA GLU A 180 13.75 4.51 -1.69
C GLU A 180 13.88 4.76 -3.24
N TRP A 181 15.06 4.75 -3.81
CA TRP A 181 15.30 5.06 -5.23
C TRP A 181 14.56 4.12 -6.20
N CYS A 182 14.42 2.86 -5.81
CA CYS A 182 13.78 1.82 -6.63
C CYS A 182 12.27 2.03 -6.84
N ALA A 183 11.64 2.87 -6.02
CA ALA A 183 10.24 3.26 -6.20
C ALA A 183 10.03 4.28 -7.32
N TYR A 184 11.11 4.86 -7.83
CA TYR A 184 11.08 5.96 -8.82
C TYR A 184 11.83 5.64 -10.11
N HIS A 185 12.72 4.65 -10.11
CA HIS A 185 13.59 4.37 -11.24
C HIS A 185 12.83 3.66 -12.38
N PRO A 186 12.73 4.26 -13.59
CA PRO A 186 11.86 3.75 -14.66
C PRO A 186 12.13 2.30 -15.03
N LYS A 187 13.40 1.90 -15.20
CA LYS A 187 13.76 0.51 -15.54
C LYS A 187 13.35 -0.48 -14.44
N VAL A 188 13.40 -0.07 -13.17
CA VAL A 188 12.93 -0.94 -12.07
C VAL A 188 11.43 -1.10 -12.15
N LEU A 189 10.68 -0.01 -12.31
CA LEU A 189 9.23 -0.02 -12.40
C LEU A 189 8.74 -0.88 -13.58
N GLU A 190 9.36 -0.73 -14.74
CA GLU A 190 9.08 -1.55 -15.91
C GLU A 190 9.31 -3.05 -15.62
N ARG A 191 10.46 -3.40 -15.02
CA ARG A 191 10.84 -4.79 -14.73
C ARG A 191 9.92 -5.48 -13.71
N ILE A 192 9.29 -4.74 -12.82
CA ILE A 192 8.29 -5.25 -11.87
C ILE A 192 6.86 -5.12 -12.40
N GLY A 193 6.67 -4.76 -13.67
CA GLY A 193 5.39 -4.77 -14.37
C GLY A 193 4.47 -3.59 -14.05
N LEU A 194 5.03 -2.41 -13.78
CA LEU A 194 4.23 -1.18 -13.72
C LEU A 194 3.95 -0.65 -15.12
N ARG A 195 2.76 -0.12 -15.29
CA ARG A 195 2.38 0.64 -16.48
C ARG A 195 2.96 2.07 -16.39
N PRO A 196 3.12 2.79 -17.51
CA PRO A 196 3.66 4.14 -17.50
C PRO A 196 2.92 5.14 -16.59
N THR A 197 1.61 4.93 -16.39
CA THR A 197 0.75 5.76 -15.52
C THR A 197 0.71 5.30 -14.07
N GLU A 198 1.33 4.17 -13.74
CA GLU A 198 1.38 3.63 -12.38
C GLU A 198 2.63 4.11 -11.64
N ARG A 199 2.51 4.26 -10.34
CA ARG A 199 3.60 4.65 -9.42
C ARG A 199 3.60 3.77 -8.19
N ILE A 200 4.75 3.62 -7.55
CA ILE A 200 4.83 3.01 -6.22
C ILE A 200 4.43 4.06 -5.19
N ALA A 201 3.31 3.83 -4.48
CA ALA A 201 2.92 4.62 -3.31
C ALA A 201 3.81 4.27 -2.10
N GLY A 202 4.28 3.04 -2.03
CA GLY A 202 5.24 2.60 -1.02
C GLY A 202 5.57 1.12 -1.12
N PHE A 203 6.75 0.77 -0.59
CA PHE A 203 7.12 -0.59 -0.24
C PHE A 203 6.94 -0.75 1.27
N ILE A 204 6.10 -1.68 1.69
CA ILE A 204 5.83 -1.98 3.09
C ILE A 204 6.59 -3.24 3.47
N TYR A 205 7.67 -3.07 4.23
CA TYR A 205 8.47 -4.16 4.79
C TYR A 205 7.80 -4.66 6.06
N ILE A 206 7.62 -5.98 6.20
CA ILE A 206 6.91 -6.60 7.32
C ILE A 206 7.75 -7.73 7.88
N GLY A 207 7.91 -7.75 9.22
CA GLY A 207 8.64 -8.77 9.94
C GLY A 207 8.63 -8.51 11.45
N HIS A 208 9.58 -9.07 12.18
CA HIS A 208 9.83 -8.75 13.58
C HIS A 208 11.01 -7.78 13.71
N PRO A 209 11.06 -6.94 14.75
CA PRO A 209 12.16 -6.01 14.93
C PRO A 209 13.45 -6.78 15.23
N ALA A 210 14.57 -6.30 14.65
CA ALA A 210 15.89 -6.85 14.99
C ALA A 210 16.36 -6.37 16.35
N ASP A 211 15.98 -5.15 16.72
CA ASP A 211 16.39 -4.46 17.95
C ASP A 211 15.17 -3.86 18.66
N VAL A 212 15.38 -3.42 19.90
CA VAL A 212 14.36 -2.69 20.66
C VAL A 212 14.00 -1.41 19.91
N LEU A 213 12.71 -1.13 19.80
CA LEU A 213 12.21 0.07 19.16
C LEU A 213 12.12 1.22 20.16
N GLU A 214 12.79 2.31 19.83
CA GLU A 214 12.67 3.56 20.56
C GLU A 214 11.60 4.45 19.94
N ASP A 215 10.90 5.22 20.75
CA ASP A 215 9.97 6.20 20.22
C ASP A 215 10.75 7.43 19.70
N ARG A 216 10.07 8.27 18.94
CA ARG A 216 10.61 9.52 18.40
C ARG A 216 9.73 10.70 18.83
N PRO A 217 10.29 11.91 18.93
CA PRO A 217 9.50 13.11 19.17
C PRO A 217 8.34 13.25 18.19
N ARG A 218 7.21 13.72 18.68
CA ARG A 218 6.05 14.11 17.88
C ARG A 218 5.82 15.61 18.06
N PRO A 219 5.27 16.30 17.05
CA PRO A 219 4.89 17.69 17.24
C PRO A 219 3.82 17.81 18.34
N ALA A 220 3.84 18.89 19.09
CA ALA A 220 2.72 19.25 19.95
C ALA A 220 1.48 19.52 19.07
N VAL A 221 0.34 18.94 19.44
CA VAL A 221 -0.89 19.04 18.62
C VAL A 221 -1.32 20.50 18.46
N GLU A 222 -1.12 21.29 19.50
CA GLU A 222 -1.43 22.72 19.51
C GLU A 222 -0.64 23.51 18.46
N ALA A 223 0.62 23.11 18.21
CA ALA A 223 1.50 23.77 17.23
C ALA A 223 1.07 23.56 15.76
N ILE A 224 0.24 22.57 15.51
CA ILE A 224 -0.22 22.19 14.16
C ILE A 224 -1.76 22.28 14.02
N THR A 225 -2.43 22.87 15.02
CA THR A 225 -3.90 22.99 15.04
C THR A 225 -4.28 24.47 15.04
N THR A 226 -5.15 24.84 14.11
CA THR A 226 -5.78 26.16 14.08
C THR A 226 -7.27 26.00 14.38
N ARG A 227 -7.81 26.88 15.24
CA ARG A 227 -9.25 26.97 15.49
C ARG A 227 -9.83 28.11 14.64
N PHE A 228 -10.89 27.82 13.88
CA PHE A 228 -11.62 28.81 13.09
C PHE A 228 -12.71 29.49 13.94
#